data_e952d7eaa4685e5d9e755b4a5f6db4d0
#
_entry.id   e952d7eaa4685e5d9e755b4a5f6db4d0
#
_cell.length_a   1.000
_cell.length_b   1.000
_cell.length_c   1.000
_cell.angle_alpha   90.00
_cell.angle_beta   90.00
_cell.angle_gamma   90.00
#
_symmetry.space_group_name_H-M   'P 1'
#
loop_
_entity.id
_entity.type
_entity.pdbx_description
1 polymer ?
#
loop_
_entity_poly.entity_id
_entity_poly.type
_entity_poly.pdbx_seq_one_letter_code
_entity_poly.pdbx_strand_id
1 'polypeptide(L)'
;MKYLARKLRHQSTDAERMLWKYLRAHRMAGYKFKRQVVIEPYIVDFICLEARLIVEADGGQHLEQVEDDIQRSVFLESLGYKVVRFWNHEILCDTHSVLERIHSYLIEPPSPQPSPGGRGGKA
;
A
#
# COMPACT_ATOMS: atom_id res chain seq x y z
N MET A 1 -9.65 17.78 3.10
CA MET A 1 -9.23 16.54 3.74
C MET A 1 -10.40 15.72 4.20
N LYS A 2 -11.25 16.30 4.99
CA LYS A 2 -12.43 15.57 5.41
C LYS A 2 -13.27 15.13 4.24
N TYR A 3 -13.33 15.98 3.24
CA TYR A 3 -14.09 15.66 2.04
C TYR A 3 -13.53 14.41 1.36
N LEU A 4 -12.22 14.35 1.23
CA LEU A 4 -11.59 13.20 0.60
C LEU A 4 -11.81 11.92 1.41
N ALA A 5 -11.69 12.02 2.72
CA ALA A 5 -11.88 10.85 3.57
C ALA A 5 -13.28 10.30 3.40
N ARG A 6 -14.25 11.18 3.41
CA ARG A 6 -15.64 10.75 3.29
C ARG A 6 -15.90 10.13 1.93
N LYS A 7 -15.37 10.76 0.89
CA LYS A 7 -15.57 10.27 -0.46
C LYS A 7 -14.97 8.88 -0.64
N LEU A 8 -13.76 8.68 -0.14
CA LEU A 8 -13.10 7.40 -0.30
C LEU A 8 -13.78 6.30 0.49
N ARG A 9 -14.27 6.62 1.67
CA ARG A 9 -14.97 5.62 2.46
C ARG A 9 -16.23 5.12 1.79
N HIS A 10 -16.86 6.00 1.02
CA HIS A 10 -18.09 5.63 0.34
C HIS A 10 -17.84 4.76 -0.87
N GLN A 11 -16.63 4.75 -1.38
CA GLN A 11 -16.38 4.19 -2.68
C GLN A 11 -15.29 3.14 -2.66
N SER A 12 -15.44 2.18 -1.76
CA SER A 12 -14.56 1.02 -1.79
C SER A 12 -14.80 0.25 -3.07
N THR A 13 -13.74 0.00 -3.80
CA THR A 13 -13.84 -0.75 -5.03
C THR A 13 -13.85 -2.26 -4.75
N ASP A 14 -14.18 -3.03 -5.77
CA ASP A 14 -14.11 -4.48 -5.65
C ASP A 14 -12.71 -4.93 -5.31
N ALA A 15 -11.71 -4.29 -5.91
CA ALA A 15 -10.32 -4.63 -5.64
C ALA A 15 -9.98 -4.37 -4.18
N GLU A 16 -10.41 -3.24 -3.65
CA GLU A 16 -10.13 -2.93 -2.25
C GLU A 16 -10.81 -3.92 -1.33
N ARG A 17 -12.06 -4.29 -1.64
CA ARG A 17 -12.76 -5.27 -0.83
C ARG A 17 -12.08 -6.63 -0.89
N MET A 18 -11.58 -7.00 -2.05
CA MET A 18 -10.86 -8.25 -2.21
C MET A 18 -9.61 -8.28 -1.34
N LEU A 19 -8.82 -7.21 -1.40
CA LEU A 19 -7.62 -7.15 -0.57
C LEU A 19 -7.96 -7.17 0.91
N TRP A 20 -8.97 -6.41 1.32
CA TRP A 20 -9.31 -6.34 2.73
C TRP A 20 -9.69 -7.70 3.27
N LYS A 21 -10.35 -8.50 2.46
CA LYS A 21 -10.72 -9.84 2.87
C LYS A 21 -9.54 -10.65 3.36
N TYR A 22 -8.37 -10.44 2.75
CA TYR A 22 -7.17 -11.21 3.10
C TYR A 22 -6.24 -10.48 4.06
N LEU A 23 -6.43 -9.17 4.24
CA LEU A 23 -5.55 -8.40 5.12
C LEU A 23 -6.11 -8.22 6.52
N ARG A 24 -7.43 -8.23 6.64
CA ARG A 24 -8.05 -7.94 7.93
C ARG A 24 -7.83 -9.07 8.92
N ALA A 25 -8.03 -8.76 10.19
CA ALA A 25 -8.01 -9.75 11.26
C ALA A 25 -6.69 -10.50 11.37
N HIS A 26 -5.59 -9.80 11.08
CA HIS A 26 -4.23 -10.37 11.18
C HIS A 26 -4.04 -11.58 10.28
N ARG A 27 -4.79 -11.67 9.20
CA ARG A 27 -4.71 -12.86 8.33
C ARG A 27 -3.41 -12.91 7.51
N MET A 28 -2.83 -11.74 7.24
CA MET A 28 -1.61 -11.72 6.44
C MET A 28 -0.42 -11.83 7.38
N ALA A 29 0.06 -13.05 7.56
CA ALA A 29 1.25 -13.35 8.36
C ALA A 29 1.18 -12.80 9.78
N GLY A 30 -0.03 -12.62 10.31
CA GLY A 30 -0.19 -12.13 11.66
C GLY A 30 -0.08 -10.62 11.82
N TYR A 31 0.15 -9.90 10.73
CA TYR A 31 0.28 -8.46 10.78
C TYR A 31 -1.07 -7.78 10.80
N LYS A 32 -1.14 -6.66 11.50
CA LYS A 32 -2.37 -5.90 11.57
C LYS A 32 -2.39 -4.84 10.48
N PHE A 33 -3.42 -4.89 9.64
CA PHE A 33 -3.64 -3.86 8.63
C PHE A 33 -4.85 -3.04 9.00
N LYS A 34 -4.78 -1.75 8.68
CA LYS A 34 -5.91 -0.84 8.77
C LYS A 34 -6.21 -0.34 7.37
N ARG A 35 -7.45 0.06 7.15
CA ARG A 35 -7.82 0.58 5.84
C ARG A 35 -8.32 2.00 5.95
N GLN A 36 -8.13 2.73 4.86
CA GLN A 36 -8.62 4.09 4.72
C GLN A 36 -8.20 4.98 5.89
N VAL A 37 -6.91 5.04 6.08
CA VAL A 37 -6.32 5.79 7.19
C VAL A 37 -5.85 7.14 6.68
N VAL A 38 -6.13 8.18 7.44
CA VAL A 38 -5.71 9.53 7.09
C VAL A 38 -4.29 9.77 7.58
N ILE A 39 -3.43 10.14 6.66
CA ILE A 39 -2.09 10.64 6.96
C ILE A 39 -2.04 11.99 6.27
N GLU A 40 -2.40 13.02 7.00
CA GLU A 40 -2.63 14.35 6.42
C GLU A 40 -1.54 14.75 5.46
N PRO A 41 -1.89 15.20 4.27
CA PRO A 41 -3.24 15.47 3.77
C PRO A 41 -3.83 14.32 2.97
N TYR A 42 -3.28 13.12 3.08
CA TYR A 42 -3.67 12.01 2.23
C TYR A 42 -4.44 10.95 2.98
N ILE A 43 -5.12 10.10 2.21
CA ILE A 43 -5.79 8.93 2.75
C ILE A 43 -5.18 7.74 2.05
N VAL A 44 -4.72 6.76 2.82
CA VAL A 44 -4.11 5.56 2.25
C VAL A 44 -5.10 4.42 2.31
N ASP A 45 -5.03 3.54 1.32
CA ASP A 45 -6.00 2.44 1.23
C ASP A 45 -5.78 1.43 2.35
N PHE A 46 -4.57 0.96 2.52
CA PHE A 46 -4.24 -0.02 3.54
C PHE A 46 -2.88 0.30 4.13
N ILE A 47 -2.74 0.12 5.42
CA ILE A 47 -1.47 0.41 6.08
C ILE A 47 -1.21 -0.60 7.18
N CYS A 48 0.02 -1.07 7.24
CA CYS A 48 0.52 -1.86 8.36
C CYS A 48 1.55 -1.01 9.08
N LEU A 49 1.21 -0.50 10.24
CA LEU A 49 2.10 0.39 10.95
C LEU A 49 3.35 -0.34 11.43
N GLU A 50 3.16 -1.58 11.84
CA GLU A 50 4.25 -2.38 12.34
C GLU A 50 5.34 -2.59 11.30
N ALA A 51 4.94 -2.87 10.07
CA ALA A 51 5.88 -3.11 8.99
C ALA A 51 6.19 -1.86 8.19
N ARG A 52 5.53 -0.76 8.50
CA ARG A 52 5.67 0.50 7.79
C ARG A 52 5.39 0.33 6.32
N LEU A 53 4.33 -0.40 6.03
CA LEU A 53 3.96 -0.72 4.66
C LEU A 53 2.60 -0.14 4.33
N ILE A 54 2.53 0.55 3.19
CA ILE A 54 1.28 1.07 2.66
C ILE A 54 1.01 0.33 1.36
N VAL A 55 -0.21 -0.18 1.21
CA VAL A 55 -0.63 -0.88 -0.01
C VAL A 55 -1.78 -0.11 -0.61
N GLU A 56 -1.70 0.14 -1.91
CA GLU A 56 -2.72 0.90 -2.59
C GLU A 56 -3.23 0.21 -3.83
N ALA A 57 -4.54 0.32 -4.05
CA ALA A 57 -5.18 -0.23 -5.23
C ALA A 57 -5.42 0.92 -6.20
N ASP A 58 -4.94 0.77 -7.42
CA ASP A 58 -4.96 1.84 -8.41
C ASP A 58 -5.84 1.45 -9.58
N GLY A 59 -6.83 2.28 -9.88
CA GLY A 59 -7.70 2.05 -11.02
C GLY A 59 -7.07 2.43 -12.34
N GLY A 60 -6.02 3.22 -12.31
CA GLY A 60 -5.31 3.59 -13.52
C GLY A 60 -6.05 4.53 -14.43
N GLN A 61 -6.93 5.33 -13.88
CA GLN A 61 -7.84 6.08 -14.69
C GLN A 61 -7.41 7.47 -15.06
N HIS A 62 -6.54 8.07 -14.29
CA HIS A 62 -6.35 9.51 -14.41
C HIS A 62 -4.91 9.84 -14.68
N LEU A 63 -4.61 10.13 -15.93
CA LEU A 63 -3.26 10.54 -16.30
C LEU A 63 -2.88 11.85 -15.63
N GLU A 64 -3.84 12.72 -15.45
CA GLU A 64 -3.53 14.01 -14.85
C GLU A 64 -3.20 13.89 -13.38
N GLN A 65 -3.43 12.74 -12.77
CA GLN A 65 -3.12 12.54 -11.36
C GLN A 65 -1.76 11.94 -11.11
N VAL A 66 -1.01 11.70 -12.17
CA VAL A 66 0.29 11.03 -12.02
C VAL A 66 1.22 11.86 -11.15
N GLU A 67 1.26 13.16 -11.37
CA GLU A 67 2.15 14.01 -10.61
C GLU A 67 1.75 14.07 -9.15
N ASP A 68 0.45 14.14 -8.89
CA ASP A 68 -0.03 14.12 -7.51
C ASP A 68 0.32 12.80 -6.83
N ASP A 69 0.24 11.71 -7.56
CA ASP A 69 0.59 10.40 -7.03
C ASP A 69 2.06 10.32 -6.67
N ILE A 70 2.92 10.91 -7.48
CA ILE A 70 4.34 10.92 -7.20
C ILE A 70 4.62 11.73 -5.93
N GLN A 71 4.05 12.92 -5.82
CA GLN A 71 4.24 13.75 -4.64
C GLN A 71 3.73 13.04 -3.39
N ARG A 72 2.62 12.35 -3.52
CA ARG A 72 2.05 11.61 -2.43
C ARG A 72 2.98 10.50 -1.96
N SER A 73 3.51 9.75 -2.90
CA SER A 73 4.43 8.66 -2.56
C SER A 73 5.71 9.20 -1.91
N VAL A 74 6.25 10.28 -2.46
CA VAL A 74 7.46 10.89 -1.89
C VAL A 74 7.19 11.32 -0.45
N PHE A 75 6.04 11.95 -0.21
CA PHE A 75 5.71 12.39 1.12
C PHE A 75 5.60 11.22 2.09
N LEU A 76 4.87 10.19 1.69
CA LEU A 76 4.67 9.05 2.57
C LEU A 76 5.98 8.32 2.83
N GLU A 77 6.83 8.23 1.82
CA GLU A 77 8.13 7.60 2.01
C GLU A 77 9.03 8.42 2.91
N SER A 78 8.87 9.75 2.89
CA SER A 78 9.66 10.59 3.78
C SER A 78 9.30 10.34 5.24
N LEU A 79 8.12 9.81 5.49
CA LEU A 79 7.72 9.45 6.85
C LEU A 79 8.17 8.06 7.25
N GLY A 80 8.87 7.36 6.38
CA GLY A 80 9.40 6.05 6.69
C GLY A 80 8.58 4.89 6.19
N TYR A 81 7.58 5.15 5.35
CA TYR A 81 6.74 4.08 4.84
C TYR A 81 7.21 3.61 3.47
N LYS A 82 7.02 2.34 3.21
CA LYS A 82 7.17 1.79 1.87
C LYS A 82 5.78 1.79 1.23
N VAL A 83 5.66 2.38 0.06
CA VAL A 83 4.38 2.44 -0.65
C VAL A 83 4.42 1.46 -1.80
N VAL A 84 3.47 0.54 -1.83
CA VAL A 84 3.35 -0.46 -2.88
C VAL A 84 2.00 -0.29 -3.55
N ARG A 85 2.00 -0.29 -4.86
CA ARG A 85 0.79 -0.06 -5.62
C ARG A 85 0.51 -1.23 -6.54
N PHE A 86 -0.75 -1.64 -6.60
CA PHE A 86 -1.19 -2.69 -7.51
C PHE A 86 -2.36 -2.17 -8.30
N TRP A 87 -2.44 -2.57 -9.56
CA TRP A 87 -3.58 -2.24 -10.37
C TRP A 87 -4.81 -2.98 -9.87
N ASN A 88 -5.97 -2.36 -9.98
CA ASN A 88 -7.20 -3.03 -9.57
C ASN A 88 -7.38 -4.35 -10.28
N HIS A 89 -7.11 -4.40 -11.58
CA HIS A 89 -7.30 -5.64 -12.30
C HIS A 89 -6.32 -6.73 -11.87
N GLU A 90 -5.11 -6.34 -11.45
CA GLU A 90 -4.18 -7.33 -10.91
C GLU A 90 -4.74 -7.95 -9.64
N ILE A 91 -5.28 -7.10 -8.78
CA ILE A 91 -5.83 -7.58 -7.52
C ILE A 91 -6.97 -8.55 -7.77
N LEU A 92 -7.82 -8.23 -8.73
CA LEU A 92 -8.99 -9.06 -8.98
C LEU A 92 -8.68 -10.30 -9.79
N CYS A 93 -7.74 -10.23 -10.73
CA CYS A 93 -7.47 -11.35 -11.63
C CYS A 93 -6.28 -12.17 -11.21
N ASP A 94 -5.41 -11.63 -10.39
CA ASP A 94 -4.18 -12.32 -10.00
C ASP A 94 -3.94 -12.13 -8.52
N THR A 95 -5.00 -12.34 -7.76
CA THR A 95 -5.01 -12.08 -6.33
C THR A 95 -3.87 -12.76 -5.60
N HIS A 96 -3.63 -14.02 -5.92
CA HIS A 96 -2.61 -14.80 -5.24
C HIS A 96 -1.22 -14.16 -5.39
N SER A 97 -0.87 -13.74 -6.59
CA SER A 97 0.42 -13.11 -6.82
C SER A 97 0.54 -11.79 -6.06
N VAL A 98 -0.54 -11.02 -6.03
CA VAL A 98 -0.54 -9.77 -5.28
C VAL A 98 -0.31 -10.04 -3.80
N LEU A 99 -1.00 -11.03 -3.26
CA LEU A 99 -0.86 -11.36 -1.83
C LEU A 99 0.54 -11.87 -1.53
N GLU A 100 1.12 -12.64 -2.43
CA GLU A 100 2.49 -13.09 -2.22
C GLU A 100 3.47 -11.94 -2.18
N ARG A 101 3.28 -10.96 -3.04
CA ARG A 101 4.15 -9.80 -3.04
C ARG A 101 3.99 -8.99 -1.77
N ILE A 102 2.77 -8.81 -1.30
CA ILE A 102 2.56 -8.12 -0.04
C ILE A 102 3.25 -8.89 1.09
N HIS A 103 3.08 -10.20 1.10
CA HIS A 103 3.70 -11.02 2.11
C HIS A 103 5.21 -10.87 2.11
N SER A 104 5.81 -10.81 0.94
CA SER A 104 7.27 -10.69 0.87
C SER A 104 7.76 -9.37 1.47
N TYR A 105 7.00 -8.31 1.32
CA TYR A 105 7.37 -7.05 1.94
C TYR A 105 7.26 -7.11 3.46
N LEU A 106 6.38 -7.95 3.98
CA LEU A 106 6.20 -8.04 5.41
C LEU A 106 7.28 -8.85 6.08
N ILE A 107 7.71 -9.92 5.44
CA ILE A 107 8.67 -10.83 6.08
C ILE A 107 10.10 -10.44 5.80
N GLU A 108 10.35 -9.67 4.74
CA GLU A 108 11.69 -9.18 4.49
C GLU A 108 11.83 -7.85 5.16
N PRO A 109 12.74 -7.74 6.11
CA PRO A 109 12.87 -6.47 6.79
C PRO A 109 13.23 -5.41 5.77
N PRO A 110 12.72 -4.22 5.95
CA PRO A 110 13.10 -3.13 5.08
C PRO A 110 14.59 -3.02 5.18
N SER A 111 15.25 -3.17 4.06
CA SER A 111 16.66 -3.13 4.08
C SER A 111 17.12 -1.82 4.54
N PRO A 112 17.94 -1.87 5.38
CA PRO A 112 18.51 -0.62 5.85
C PRO A 112 19.34 0.02 4.79
N GLN A 113 19.24 -0.82 4.41
CA GLN A 113 19.77 -0.64 3.69
C GLN A 113 20.29 -0.49 3.01
N PRO A 114 20.79 -0.45 2.74
CA PRO A 114 21.28 -0.51 2.09
C PRO A 114 21.84 -0.52 1.70
N SER A 115 21.95 -0.59 1.77
CA SER A 115 22.49 -0.67 1.34
C SER A 115 23.04 -0.63 0.77
N PRO A 116 23.45 -0.50 0.72
CA PRO A 116 23.86 -0.66 0.10
C PRO A 116 24.30 -1.06 -0.28
N GLY A 117 24.44 -1.11 -0.13
CA GLY A 117 24.74 -1.63 -0.60
C GLY A 117 24.78 -2.11 -0.97
N GLY A 118 24.75 -2.22 -0.80
CA GLY A 118 24.64 -2.83 -1.17
C GLY A 118 24.49 -3.24 -1.58
N ARG A 119 24.48 -3.33 -1.56
CA ARG A 119 24.37 -3.91 -1.82
C ARG A 119 24.21 -4.56 -2.12
N GLY A 120 24.26 -4.55 -1.86
CA GLY A 120 24.05 -5.24 -2.06
C GLY A 120 23.86 -5.79 -2.11
N GLY A 121 23.87 -5.90 -1.87
CA GLY A 121 23.60 -6.47 -1.90
C GLY A 121 23.46 -7.06 -1.85
N LYS A 122 23.50 -7.26 -1.86
CA LYS A 122 23.40 -7.80 -1.73
C LYS A 122 23.46 -8.19 -1.91
N ALA A 123 23.56 -8.14 -1.85
CA ALA A 123 23.64 -8.32 -1.91
C ALA A 123 23.82 -8.56 -1.89
#